data_c1d0d62e2587265bd4d3ff04f045febf
#
_entry.id   c1d0d62e2587265bd4d3ff04f045febf
#
_cell.length_a   1.000
_cell.length_b   1.000
_cell.length_c   1.000
_cell.angle_alpha   90.00
_cell.angle_beta   90.00
_cell.angle_gamma   90.00
#
_symmetry.space_group_name_H-M   'P 1'
#
loop_
_entity.id
_entity.type
_entity.pdbx_description
1 polymer ?
#
loop_
_entity_poly.entity_id
_entity_poly.type
_entity_poly.pdbx_seq_one_letter_code
_entity_poly.pdbx_strand_id
1 'polypeptide(L)' 'MNEVVLDTETTGLSVKDGHRIVEIGCLELENFVLTPNKFHYYLNPERKVSEQAFKVHGYTDIFLSKQKNFPK' A
#
# COMPACT_ATOMS: atom_id res chain seq x y z
N MET A 1 -16.32 -20.33 -4.28
CA MET A 1 -15.78 -19.23 -5.09
C MET A 1 -14.80 -18.43 -4.23
N ASN A 2 -13.61 -18.21 -4.72
CA ASN A 2 -12.60 -17.45 -3.99
C ASN A 2 -12.52 -16.04 -4.54
N GLU A 3 -12.44 -15.07 -3.66
CA GLU A 3 -12.26 -13.67 -4.01
C GLU A 3 -11.03 -13.12 -3.32
N VAL A 4 -10.34 -12.21 -3.99
CA VAL A 4 -9.20 -11.49 -3.43
C VAL A 4 -9.56 -10.02 -3.33
N VAL A 5 -9.44 -9.46 -2.14
CA VAL A 5 -9.63 -8.03 -1.91
C VAL A 5 -8.26 -7.38 -1.80
N LEU A 6 -8.01 -6.40 -2.67
CA LEU A 6 -6.75 -5.67 -2.72
C LEU A 6 -6.99 -4.23 -2.31
N ASP A 7 -6.18 -3.74 -1.38
CA ASP A 7 -6.19 -2.34 -0.97
C ASP A 7 -4.78 -1.77 -1.03
N THR A 8 -4.64 -0.53 -1.47
CA THR A 8 -3.33 0.13 -1.60
C THR A 8 -3.38 1.55 -1.05
N GLU A 9 -2.23 2.00 -0.54
CA GLU A 9 -1.98 3.40 -0.21
C GLU A 9 -0.80 3.90 -1.04
N THR A 10 -0.76 5.20 -1.33
CA THR A 10 0.24 5.78 -2.23
C THR A 10 0.86 7.05 -1.61
N THR A 11 1.89 7.57 -2.31
CA THR A 11 2.51 8.85 -1.93
C THR A 11 1.66 10.06 -2.33
N GLY A 12 0.65 9.88 -3.19
CA GLY A 12 -0.21 10.96 -3.65
C GLY A 12 -1.28 10.45 -4.59
N LEU A 13 -2.11 11.35 -5.10
CA LEU A 13 -3.32 10.99 -5.85
C LEU A 13 -3.10 10.74 -7.33
N SER A 14 -1.99 11.19 -7.90
CA SER A 14 -1.77 11.13 -9.34
C SER A 14 -0.52 10.33 -9.71
N VAL A 15 -0.72 9.27 -10.48
CA VAL A 15 0.38 8.49 -11.05
C VAL A 15 1.22 9.34 -12.01
N LYS A 16 0.59 10.31 -12.69
CA LYS A 16 1.28 11.21 -13.61
C LYS A 16 2.34 12.07 -12.92
N ASP A 17 2.16 12.34 -11.62
CA ASP A 17 3.13 13.09 -10.83
C ASP A 17 4.20 12.19 -10.24
N GLY A 18 4.27 10.93 -10.67
CA GLY A 18 5.26 9.96 -10.20
C GLY A 18 4.99 9.40 -8.82
N HIS A 19 3.76 9.49 -8.32
CA HIS A 19 3.42 8.91 -7.03
C HIS A 19 3.44 7.39 -7.08
N ARG A 20 3.83 6.79 -5.97
CA ARG A 20 4.08 5.34 -5.87
C ARG A 20 3.31 4.72 -4.72
N ILE A 21 3.08 3.41 -4.82
CA ILE A 21 2.43 2.62 -3.78
C ILE A 21 3.36 2.52 -2.57
N VAL A 22 2.80 2.72 -1.36
CA VAL A 22 3.53 2.61 -0.09
C VAL A 22 3.01 1.47 0.78
N GLU A 23 1.81 0.98 0.50
CA GLU A 23 1.20 -0.12 1.25
C GLU A 23 0.36 -0.97 0.33
N ILE A 24 0.46 -2.28 0.47
CA ILE A 24 -0.38 -3.24 -0.23
C ILE A 24 -0.95 -4.20 0.80
N GLY A 25 -2.28 -4.29 0.85
CA GLY A 25 -2.98 -5.27 1.66
C GLY A 25 -3.79 -6.20 0.77
N CYS A 26 -3.76 -7.49 1.05
CA CYS A 26 -4.47 -8.48 0.27
C CYS A 26 -5.14 -9.49 1.20
N LEU A 27 -6.43 -9.70 0.98
CA LEU A 27 -7.24 -10.64 1.75
C LEU A 27 -7.90 -11.62 0.79
N GLU A 28 -8.00 -12.88 1.21
CA GLU A 28 -8.73 -13.89 0.46
C GLU A 28 -10.04 -14.20 1.18
N LEU A 29 -11.12 -14.25 0.39
CA LEU A 29 -12.43 -14.72 0.84
C LEU A 29 -12.77 -16.00 0.10
N GLU A 30 -13.27 -16.98 0.82
CA GLU A 30 -13.80 -18.21 0.23
C GLU A 30 -15.26 -18.34 0.64
N ASN A 31 -16.15 -18.33 -0.36
CA ASN A 31 -17.60 -18.36 -0.13
C ASN A 31 -18.06 -17.28 0.85
N PHE A 32 -17.52 -16.05 0.68
CA PHE A 32 -17.80 -14.88 1.51
C PHE A 32 -17.27 -14.96 2.95
N VAL A 33 -16.43 -15.93 3.25
CA VAL A 33 -15.79 -16.08 4.56
C VAL A 33 -14.31 -15.76 4.42
N LEU A 34 -13.80 -14.94 5.33
CA LEU A 34 -12.38 -14.55 5.34
C LEU A 34 -11.52 -15.78 5.63
N THR A 35 -10.57 -16.08 4.74
CA THR A 35 -9.61 -17.15 4.95
C THR A 35 -8.39 -16.64 5.73
N PRO A 36 -7.51 -17.53 6.24
CA PRO A 36 -6.27 -17.09 6.84
C PRO A 36 -5.23 -16.59 5.84
N ASN A 37 -5.49 -16.72 4.53
CA ASN A 37 -4.57 -16.29 3.50
C ASN A 37 -4.67 -14.78 3.32
N LYS A 38 -3.67 -14.07 3.84
CA LYS A 38 -3.57 -12.62 3.71
C LYS A 38 -2.12 -12.21 3.69
N PHE A 39 -1.82 -11.10 3.03
CA PHE A 39 -0.51 -10.48 3.17
C PHE A 39 -0.64 -8.96 3.25
N HIS A 40 0.38 -8.35 3.82
CA HIS A 40 0.40 -6.91 4.03
C HIS A 40 1.85 -6.44 4.01
N TYR A 41 2.15 -5.51 3.11
CA TYR A 41 3.50 -4.99 2.94
C TYR A 41 3.49 -3.48 2.93
N TYR A 42 4.49 -2.89 3.56
CA TYR A 42 4.85 -1.49 3.38
C TYR A 42 6.04 -1.42 2.44
N LEU A 43 6.09 -0.37 1.64
CA LEU A 43 7.12 -0.21 0.62
C LEU A 43 7.78 1.15 0.73
N ASN A 44 9.09 1.20 0.47
CA ASN A 44 9.81 2.46 0.35
C ASN A 44 9.54 3.03 -1.05
N PRO A 45 8.83 4.17 -1.16
CA PRO A 45 8.51 4.73 -2.48
C PRO A 45 9.69 5.45 -3.13
N GLU A 46 10.79 5.66 -2.39
CA GLU A 46 11.96 6.41 -2.85
C GLU A 46 11.63 7.85 -3.25
N ARG A 47 10.58 8.40 -2.62
CA ARG A 47 10.17 9.80 -2.78
C ARG A 47 9.39 10.24 -1.56
N LYS A 48 9.17 11.55 -1.43
CA LYS A 48 8.37 12.09 -0.33
C LYS A 48 6.89 11.81 -0.52
N VAL A 49 6.21 11.54 0.60
CA VAL A 49 4.76 11.43 0.63
C VAL A 49 4.16 12.84 0.54
N SER A 50 3.11 13.00 -0.27
CA SER A 50 2.41 14.26 -0.32
C SER A 50 1.67 14.53 0.99
N GLU A 51 1.44 15.81 1.30
CA GLU A 51 0.70 16.18 2.50
C GLU A 51 -0.71 15.58 2.48
N GLN A 52 -1.36 15.57 1.32
CA GLN A 52 -2.71 15.01 1.19
C GLN A 52 -2.72 13.52 1.49
N ALA A 53 -1.76 12.75 0.96
CA ALA A 53 -1.68 11.32 1.21
C ALA A 53 -1.38 11.04 2.69
N PHE A 54 -0.47 11.81 3.28
CA PHE A 54 -0.14 11.67 4.70
C PHE A 54 -1.37 11.87 5.60
N LYS A 55 -2.24 12.80 5.27
CA LYS A 55 -3.49 13.02 6.03
C LYS A 55 -4.41 11.81 5.98
N VAL A 56 -4.32 10.99 4.93
CA VAL A 56 -5.15 9.80 4.78
C VAL A 56 -4.56 8.61 5.54
N HIS A 57 -3.28 8.28 5.30
CA HIS A 57 -2.70 7.05 5.85
C HIS A 57 -1.75 7.26 7.04
N GLY A 58 -1.23 8.46 7.23
CA GLY A 58 -0.38 8.77 8.39
C GLY A 58 1.03 8.20 8.34
N TYR A 59 1.49 7.66 7.21
CA TYR A 59 2.83 7.11 7.11
C TYR A 59 3.84 8.20 6.83
N THR A 60 4.88 8.30 7.67
CA THR A 60 5.92 9.32 7.52
C THR A 60 6.97 8.89 6.50
N ASP A 61 7.69 9.87 5.95
CA ASP A 61 8.82 9.58 5.06
C ASP A 61 9.88 8.74 5.76
N ILE A 62 10.12 9.00 7.05
CA ILE A 62 11.10 8.24 7.83
C ILE A 62 10.69 6.77 7.96
N PHE A 63 9.43 6.52 8.30
CA PHE A 63 8.92 5.15 8.41
C PHE A 63 9.07 4.40 7.08
N LEU A 64 8.66 5.03 5.98
CA LEU A 64 8.68 4.39 4.66
C LEU A 64 10.09 4.20 4.12
N SER A 65 11.03 5.07 4.48
CA SER A 65 12.42 4.93 4.05
C SER A 65 13.09 3.66 4.60
N LYS A 66 12.56 3.09 5.66
CA LYS A 66 13.06 1.87 6.28
C LYS A 66 12.47 0.60 5.67
N GLN A 67 11.51 0.73 4.77
CA GLN A 67 10.86 -0.40 4.13
C GLN A 67 11.62 -0.86 2.89
N LYS A 68 11.32 -2.06 2.41
CA LYS A 68 11.91 -2.57 1.18
C LYS A 68 11.42 -1.78 -0.03
N ASN A 69 12.28 -1.63 -1.02
CA ASN A 69 11.89 -0.99 -2.27
C ASN A 69 10.91 -1.87 -3.04
N PHE A 70 10.09 -1.22 -3.86
CA PHE A 70 9.19 -1.96 -4.74
C PHE A 70 10.02 -2.77 -5.74
N PRO A 71 9.72 -4.07 -5.93
CA PRO A 71 10.44 -4.87 -6.93
C PRO A 71 10.26 -4.28 -8.33
N LYS A 72 11.35 -4.20 -9.06
CA LYS A 72 11.33 -3.72 -10.45
C LYS A 72 11.17 -4.87 -11.41
#